data_61a8d1902a4154eb2000b7b402b9d6bb
#
_entry.id   61a8d1902a4154eb2000b7b402b9d6bb
#
_cell.length_a   1.000
_cell.length_b   1.000
_cell.length_c   1.000
_cell.angle_alpha   90.00
_cell.angle_beta   90.00
_cell.angle_gamma   90.00
#
_symmetry.space_group_name_H-M   'P 1'
#
loop_
_entity.id
_entity.type
_entity.pdbx_description
1 polymer ?
#
loop_
_entity_poly.entity_id
_entity_poly.type
_entity_poly.pdbx_seq_one_letter_code
_entity_poly.pdbx_strand_id
1 'polypeptide(L)'
;MKELIIGGRKFTNRFFLGTGKFASSELFRRTLEASETELVTTALTRVHENDAGHDDILKAIDRSKVEIMLNTSGARNADEAVRIGLIGQAAGFNWIKLEIHPDARYLLPDPVETLKAVEILAKRGLVVLPYINADPVLARRLEEAGAAAVMPLGAPRGRVWRGFPRPSRSPPGRAADSGRPGGFRA
;
A
#
# COMPACT_ATOMS: atom_id res chain seq x y z
N MET A 1 18.11 -4.97 -16.27
CA MET A 1 17.38 -4.11 -15.31
C MET A 1 18.28 -3.89 -14.11
N LYS A 2 18.28 -2.71 -13.47
CA LYS A 2 19.03 -2.51 -12.21
C LYS A 2 18.43 -3.42 -11.13
N GLU A 3 19.27 -4.03 -10.29
CA GLU A 3 18.83 -4.78 -9.11
C GLU A 3 17.98 -3.89 -8.21
N LEU A 4 16.92 -4.47 -7.61
CA LEU A 4 16.15 -3.83 -6.58
C LEU A 4 16.69 -4.32 -5.23
N ILE A 5 17.23 -3.40 -4.42
CA ILE A 5 17.71 -3.69 -3.06
C ILE A 5 16.93 -2.83 -2.10
N ILE A 6 16.29 -3.43 -1.10
CA ILE A 6 15.58 -2.75 -0.02
C ILE A 6 16.01 -3.39 1.30
N GLY A 7 16.39 -2.58 2.28
CA GLY A 7 16.80 -3.09 3.59
C GLY A 7 17.92 -4.15 3.54
N GLY A 8 18.82 -4.06 2.56
CA GLY A 8 19.90 -5.04 2.34
C GLY A 8 19.49 -6.32 1.60
N ARG A 9 18.18 -6.57 1.40
CA ARG A 9 17.68 -7.72 0.65
C ARG A 9 17.58 -7.39 -0.84
N LYS A 10 18.06 -8.30 -1.68
CA LYS A 10 17.89 -8.25 -3.14
C LYS A 10 16.56 -8.87 -3.55
N PHE A 11 15.87 -8.23 -4.48
CA PHE A 11 14.61 -8.69 -5.08
C PHE A 11 14.79 -8.87 -6.59
N THR A 12 14.35 -9.99 -7.10
CA THR A 12 14.31 -10.27 -8.54
C THR A 12 12.98 -9.81 -9.14
N ASN A 13 11.92 -9.84 -8.32
CA ASN A 13 10.59 -9.36 -8.68
C ASN A 13 10.33 -7.99 -8.06
N ARG A 14 9.62 -7.12 -8.80
CA ARG A 14 9.25 -5.75 -8.34
C ARG A 14 7.79 -5.65 -7.89
N PHE A 15 7.08 -6.76 -7.90
CA PHE A 15 5.68 -6.83 -7.47
C PHE A 15 5.61 -7.31 -6.03
N PHE A 16 4.99 -6.51 -5.16
CA PHE A 16 4.72 -6.86 -3.76
C PHE A 16 3.23 -7.08 -3.57
N LEU A 17 2.87 -8.18 -2.91
CA LEU A 17 1.50 -8.63 -2.76
C LEU A 17 0.96 -8.29 -1.36
N GLY A 18 -0.32 -7.89 -1.29
CA GLY A 18 -1.03 -7.73 -0.02
C GLY A 18 -1.94 -8.93 0.26
N THR A 19 -2.10 -9.33 1.52
CA THR A 19 -2.98 -10.44 1.92
C THR A 19 -4.45 -10.06 2.03
N GLY A 20 -4.80 -8.78 1.89
CA GLY A 20 -6.16 -8.30 2.05
C GLY A 20 -7.10 -8.72 0.93
N LYS A 21 -8.38 -9.05 1.29
CA LYS A 21 -9.50 -9.26 0.35
C LYS A 21 -9.41 -10.51 -0.54
N PHE A 22 -8.60 -11.49 -0.23
CA PHE A 22 -8.71 -12.80 -0.88
C PHE A 22 -9.93 -13.55 -0.33
N ALA A 23 -10.64 -14.23 -1.21
CA ALA A 23 -11.84 -14.99 -0.84
C ALA A 23 -11.48 -16.31 -0.11
N SER A 24 -10.25 -16.82 -0.31
CA SER A 24 -9.75 -18.03 0.35
C SER A 24 -8.22 -18.03 0.37
N SER A 25 -7.63 -18.83 1.27
CA SER A 25 -6.20 -19.10 1.31
C SER A 25 -5.71 -19.81 0.07
N GLU A 26 -6.52 -20.66 -0.54
CA GLU A 26 -6.19 -21.32 -1.80
C GLU A 26 -6.03 -20.33 -2.96
N LEU A 27 -6.93 -19.35 -3.06
CA LEU A 27 -6.81 -18.29 -4.06
C LEU A 27 -5.56 -17.44 -3.82
N PHE A 28 -5.27 -17.13 -2.55
CA PHE A 28 -4.05 -16.42 -2.19
C PHE A 28 -2.80 -17.22 -2.58
N ARG A 29 -2.73 -18.51 -2.24
CA ARG A 29 -1.61 -19.40 -2.59
C ARG A 29 -1.35 -19.44 -4.09
N ARG A 30 -2.39 -19.63 -4.91
CA ARG A 30 -2.28 -19.60 -6.37
C ARG A 30 -1.81 -18.25 -6.90
N THR A 31 -2.26 -17.15 -6.28
CA THR A 31 -1.82 -15.80 -6.64
C THR A 31 -0.36 -15.58 -6.27
N LEU A 32 0.06 -16.07 -5.10
CA LEU A 32 1.45 -16.00 -4.64
C LEU A 32 2.38 -16.74 -5.62
N GLU A 33 2.01 -17.94 -6.02
CA GLU A 33 2.76 -18.74 -7.00
C GLU A 33 2.82 -18.05 -8.37
N ALA A 34 1.68 -17.58 -8.88
CA ALA A 34 1.61 -16.96 -10.19
C ALA A 34 2.30 -15.60 -10.28
N SER A 35 2.38 -14.87 -9.16
CA SER A 35 3.02 -13.55 -9.10
C SER A 35 4.52 -13.61 -8.88
N GLU A 36 5.04 -14.75 -8.42
CA GLU A 36 6.45 -14.93 -8.03
C GLU A 36 6.94 -13.82 -7.10
N THR A 37 6.04 -13.26 -6.28
CA THR A 37 6.41 -12.17 -5.36
C THR A 37 7.32 -12.67 -4.26
N GLU A 38 8.30 -11.87 -3.90
CA GLU A 38 9.26 -12.15 -2.84
C GLU A 38 8.96 -11.35 -1.56
N LEU A 39 7.89 -10.54 -1.56
CA LEU A 39 7.46 -9.79 -0.39
C LEU A 39 5.93 -9.68 -0.33
N VAL A 40 5.39 -10.01 0.84
CA VAL A 40 3.96 -9.98 1.12
C VAL A 40 3.67 -9.05 2.30
N THR A 41 2.63 -8.21 2.19
CA THR A 41 2.19 -7.36 3.30
C THR A 41 0.97 -7.93 4.00
N THR A 42 0.98 -7.92 5.34
CA THR A 42 -0.14 -8.38 6.16
C THR A 42 -0.35 -7.49 7.38
N ALA A 43 -1.57 -7.47 7.93
CA ALA A 43 -1.84 -6.80 9.20
C ALA A 43 -1.47 -7.69 10.38
N LEU A 44 -0.99 -7.08 11.49
CA LEU A 44 -0.64 -7.82 12.71
C LEU A 44 -1.83 -8.62 13.27
N THR A 45 -3.04 -8.10 13.18
CA THR A 45 -4.25 -8.80 13.63
C THR A 45 -4.43 -10.17 12.98
N ARG A 46 -3.94 -10.36 11.77
CA ARG A 46 -3.99 -11.67 11.07
C ARG A 46 -2.90 -12.64 11.51
N VAL A 47 -1.92 -12.18 12.28
CA VAL A 47 -0.82 -13.01 12.80
C VAL A 47 -1.26 -13.75 14.07
N HIS A 48 -2.21 -13.19 14.81
CA HIS A 48 -2.66 -13.69 16.13
C HIS A 48 -3.98 -14.47 16.12
N GLU A 49 -4.70 -14.50 15.01
CA GLU A 49 -5.97 -15.22 14.93
C GLU A 49 -5.75 -16.72 14.76
N ASN A 50 -5.47 -17.39 15.89
CA ASN A 50 -5.56 -18.85 16.03
C ASN A 50 -7.02 -19.34 16.09
N ASP A 51 -7.96 -18.59 15.53
CA ASP A 51 -9.35 -19.01 15.48
C ASP A 51 -9.54 -20.14 14.46
N ALA A 52 -10.06 -21.27 14.93
CA ALA A 52 -10.25 -22.52 14.23
C ALA A 52 -11.19 -22.48 12.99
N GLY A 53 -11.47 -21.30 12.49
CA GLY A 53 -12.32 -21.04 11.32
C GLY A 53 -11.72 -20.06 10.30
N HIS A 54 -10.59 -19.41 10.59
CA HIS A 54 -9.91 -18.58 9.60
C HIS A 54 -8.79 -19.37 8.95
N ASP A 55 -8.90 -19.55 7.66
CA ASP A 55 -7.87 -20.07 6.77
C ASP A 55 -6.59 -19.27 7.00
N ASP A 56 -5.57 -19.91 7.56
CA ASP A 56 -4.32 -19.24 7.94
C ASP A 56 -3.49 -18.95 6.68
N ILE A 57 -3.78 -17.81 6.08
CA ILE A 57 -3.09 -17.31 4.88
C ILE A 57 -1.57 -17.30 5.07
N LEU A 58 -1.09 -17.08 6.30
CA LEU A 58 0.34 -17.04 6.59
C LEU A 58 1.00 -18.42 6.50
N LYS A 59 0.26 -19.51 6.76
CA LYS A 59 0.78 -20.89 6.57
C LYS A 59 1.06 -21.22 5.12
N ALA A 60 0.41 -20.52 4.18
CA ALA A 60 0.65 -20.70 2.76
C ALA A 60 1.95 -20.03 2.27
N ILE A 61 2.61 -19.22 3.11
CA ILE A 61 3.81 -18.46 2.73
C ILE A 61 5.07 -19.22 3.11
N ASP A 62 5.87 -19.59 2.11
CA ASP A 62 7.24 -20.10 2.34
C ASP A 62 8.16 -18.94 2.74
N ARG A 63 8.38 -18.79 4.05
CA ARG A 63 9.22 -17.73 4.64
C ARG A 63 10.71 -17.82 4.27
N SER A 64 11.15 -18.88 3.65
CA SER A 64 12.51 -18.98 3.13
C SER A 64 12.67 -18.21 1.81
N LYS A 65 11.57 -17.99 1.07
CA LYS A 65 11.54 -17.31 -0.22
C LYS A 65 10.89 -15.94 -0.14
N VAL A 66 9.83 -15.82 0.65
CA VAL A 66 8.97 -14.64 0.71
C VAL A 66 9.11 -13.93 2.05
N GLU A 67 9.47 -12.65 2.00
CA GLU A 67 9.51 -11.78 3.17
C GLU A 67 8.10 -11.38 3.59
N ILE A 68 7.84 -11.37 4.88
CA ILE A 68 6.57 -10.87 5.43
C ILE A 68 6.80 -9.50 6.03
N MET A 69 6.14 -8.50 5.47
CA MET A 69 6.13 -7.13 5.95
C MET A 69 4.82 -6.85 6.67
N LEU A 70 4.89 -6.65 7.99
CA LEU A 70 3.72 -6.28 8.77
C LEU A 70 3.32 -4.82 8.50
N ASN A 71 2.02 -4.53 8.40
CA ASN A 71 1.55 -3.16 8.36
C ASN A 71 1.00 -2.72 9.72
N THR A 72 1.12 -1.42 9.99
CA THR A 72 0.58 -0.78 11.18
C THR A 72 -0.81 -0.20 10.96
N SER A 73 -1.55 -0.75 10.00
CA SER A 73 -2.89 -0.29 9.63
C SER A 73 -3.81 -0.23 10.86
N GLY A 74 -4.48 0.90 11.01
CA GLY A 74 -5.31 1.22 12.19
C GLY A 74 -4.62 2.16 13.18
N ALA A 75 -3.30 2.35 13.12
CA ALA A 75 -2.61 3.34 13.92
C ALA A 75 -3.04 4.77 13.54
N ARG A 76 -3.27 5.61 14.55
CA ARG A 76 -3.71 7.00 14.38
C ARG A 76 -2.60 8.01 14.65
N ASN A 77 -1.54 7.57 15.31
CA ASN A 77 -0.38 8.38 15.69
C ASN A 77 0.89 7.52 15.73
N ALA A 78 2.03 8.17 15.95
CA ALA A 78 3.32 7.52 15.99
C ALA A 78 3.43 6.47 17.11
N ASP A 79 2.91 6.76 18.30
CA ASP A 79 3.03 5.86 19.46
C ASP A 79 2.29 4.53 19.22
N GLU A 80 1.10 4.60 18.64
CA GLU A 80 0.35 3.40 18.26
C GLU A 80 1.08 2.59 17.19
N ALA A 81 1.61 3.25 16.15
CA ALA A 81 2.36 2.60 15.10
C ALA A 81 3.65 1.95 15.60
N VAL A 82 4.40 2.64 16.46
CA VAL A 82 5.62 2.13 17.09
C VAL A 82 5.29 0.90 17.94
N ARG A 83 4.25 0.97 18.78
CA ARG A 83 3.83 -0.18 19.58
C ARG A 83 3.51 -1.39 18.72
N ILE A 84 2.73 -1.23 17.63
CA ILE A 84 2.42 -2.32 16.69
C ILE A 84 3.71 -2.87 16.06
N GLY A 85 4.61 -2.00 15.63
CA GLY A 85 5.90 -2.39 15.03
C GLY A 85 6.76 -3.21 16.00
N LEU A 86 6.85 -2.80 17.26
CA LEU A 86 7.63 -3.51 18.29
C LEU A 86 7.00 -4.86 18.68
N ILE A 87 5.67 -4.96 18.71
CA ILE A 87 4.97 -6.25 18.90
C ILE A 87 5.31 -7.18 17.72
N GLY A 88 5.26 -6.67 16.50
CA GLY A 88 5.67 -7.43 15.32
C GLY A 88 7.12 -7.90 15.37
N GLN A 89 8.04 -7.03 15.82
CA GLN A 89 9.44 -7.38 15.99
C GLN A 89 9.63 -8.49 17.02
N ALA A 90 8.93 -8.42 18.15
CA ALA A 90 8.96 -9.46 19.19
C ALA A 90 8.41 -10.81 18.67
N ALA A 91 7.51 -10.78 17.70
CA ALA A 91 6.99 -11.97 17.00
C ALA A 91 7.89 -12.44 15.83
N GLY A 92 9.08 -11.84 15.64
CA GLY A 92 10.05 -12.24 14.63
C GLY A 92 9.84 -11.64 13.24
N PHE A 93 9.12 -10.51 13.14
CA PHE A 93 8.93 -9.77 11.89
C PHE A 93 9.73 -8.47 11.93
N ASN A 94 10.71 -8.33 11.05
CA ASN A 94 11.59 -7.17 11.02
C ASN A 94 11.22 -6.13 9.94
N TRP A 95 10.28 -6.44 9.06
CA TRP A 95 9.84 -5.57 8.00
C TRP A 95 8.50 -4.94 8.33
N ILE A 96 8.43 -3.61 8.27
CA ILE A 96 7.24 -2.84 8.64
C ILE A 96 6.82 -1.92 7.50
N LYS A 97 5.58 -2.11 7.01
CA LYS A 97 4.87 -1.11 6.23
C LYS A 97 4.19 -0.15 7.20
N LEU A 98 4.79 1.01 7.37
CA LEU A 98 4.31 2.01 8.31
C LEU A 98 3.14 2.78 7.72
N GLU A 99 1.96 2.61 8.30
CA GLU A 99 0.74 3.32 7.95
C GLU A 99 0.18 4.01 9.20
N ILE A 100 -0.04 5.33 9.13
CA ILE A 100 -0.66 6.13 10.21
C ILE A 100 -1.77 6.95 9.58
N HIS A 101 -3.01 6.66 9.96
CA HIS A 101 -4.21 7.31 9.44
C HIS A 101 -5.01 7.93 10.58
N PRO A 102 -4.80 9.21 10.92
CA PRO A 102 -5.52 9.87 12.01
C PRO A 102 -7.04 9.88 11.82
N ASP A 103 -7.48 9.97 10.57
CA ASP A 103 -8.89 9.95 10.19
C ASP A 103 -9.20 8.76 9.27
N ALA A 104 -9.91 7.77 9.82
CA ALA A 104 -10.31 6.56 9.11
C ALA A 104 -11.27 6.82 7.92
N ARG A 105 -11.91 7.99 7.85
CA ARG A 105 -12.81 8.37 6.74
C ARG A 105 -12.02 8.67 5.47
N TYR A 106 -10.83 9.23 5.60
CA TYR A 106 -10.00 9.64 4.46
C TYR A 106 -8.89 8.66 4.14
N LEU A 107 -8.39 7.93 5.16
CA LEU A 107 -7.27 7.00 5.02
C LEU A 107 -6.03 7.64 4.38
N LEU A 108 -5.82 8.92 4.66
CA LEU A 108 -4.63 9.64 4.24
C LEU A 108 -3.54 9.54 5.32
N PRO A 109 -2.29 9.34 4.92
CA PRO A 109 -1.19 9.24 5.88
C PRO A 109 -0.84 10.60 6.48
N ASP A 110 -0.53 10.61 7.79
CA ASP A 110 -0.04 11.78 8.50
C ASP A 110 1.48 11.92 8.31
N PRO A 111 1.98 13.02 7.74
CA PRO A 111 3.41 13.16 7.46
C PRO A 111 4.25 13.36 8.73
N VAL A 112 3.71 14.04 9.75
CA VAL A 112 4.44 14.36 10.98
C VAL A 112 4.59 13.11 11.83
N GLU A 113 3.50 12.42 12.07
CA GLU A 113 3.49 11.20 12.86
C GLU A 113 4.27 10.07 12.17
N THR A 114 4.21 10.01 10.82
CA THR A 114 4.99 9.05 10.04
C THR A 114 6.50 9.29 10.22
N LEU A 115 6.98 10.53 10.16
CA LEU A 115 8.39 10.84 10.35
C LEU A 115 8.87 10.43 11.74
N LYS A 116 8.13 10.79 12.79
CA LYS A 116 8.44 10.40 14.19
C LYS A 116 8.54 8.88 14.34
N ALA A 117 7.60 8.15 13.81
CA ALA A 117 7.58 6.69 13.92
C ALA A 117 8.75 6.03 13.15
N VAL A 118 9.11 6.54 11.97
CA VAL A 118 10.29 6.07 11.21
C VAL A 118 11.56 6.22 12.02
N GLU A 119 11.80 7.39 12.62
CA GLU A 119 12.99 7.64 13.43
C GLU A 119 13.15 6.62 14.58
N ILE A 120 12.03 6.28 15.23
CA ILE A 120 12.04 5.35 16.36
C ILE A 120 12.26 3.91 15.88
N LEU A 121 11.50 3.48 14.88
CA LEU A 121 11.50 2.09 14.40
C LEU A 121 12.81 1.75 13.68
N ALA A 122 13.36 2.68 12.89
CA ALA A 122 14.64 2.49 12.21
C ALA A 122 15.80 2.36 13.21
N LYS A 123 15.82 3.20 14.28
CA LYS A 123 16.79 3.07 15.38
C LYS A 123 16.69 1.74 16.14
N ARG A 124 15.55 1.08 16.09
CA ARG A 124 15.34 -0.26 16.65
C ARG A 124 15.74 -1.39 15.71
N GLY A 125 16.27 -1.07 14.54
CA GLY A 125 16.76 -2.05 13.55
C GLY A 125 15.68 -2.64 12.66
N LEU A 126 14.47 -2.07 12.62
CA LEU A 126 13.41 -2.49 11.72
C LEU A 126 13.65 -1.94 10.30
N VAL A 127 13.31 -2.73 9.31
CA VAL A 127 13.27 -2.30 7.91
C VAL A 127 11.92 -1.61 7.66
N VAL A 128 11.93 -0.29 7.67
CA VAL A 128 10.70 0.52 7.64
C VAL A 128 10.44 1.06 6.23
N LEU A 129 9.23 0.77 5.73
CA LEU A 129 8.71 1.30 4.47
C LEU A 129 7.47 2.16 4.76
N PRO A 130 7.61 3.48 4.95
CA PRO A 130 6.48 4.36 5.24
C PRO A 130 5.59 4.60 4.02
N TYR A 131 4.27 4.53 4.26
CA TYR A 131 3.23 4.90 3.33
C TYR A 131 2.94 6.40 3.45
N ILE A 132 3.08 7.14 2.35
CA ILE A 132 3.00 8.61 2.33
C ILE A 132 2.18 9.12 1.14
N ASN A 133 1.76 10.37 1.20
CA ASN A 133 1.34 11.09 -0.01
C ASN A 133 2.55 11.27 -0.95
N ALA A 134 2.32 11.50 -2.23
CA ALA A 134 3.38 11.72 -3.21
C ALA A 134 4.08 13.09 -2.96
N ASP A 135 4.90 13.14 -1.92
CA ASP A 135 5.65 14.31 -1.47
C ASP A 135 7.17 13.99 -1.48
N PRO A 136 7.93 14.52 -2.44
CA PRO A 136 9.36 14.24 -2.56
C PRO A 136 10.19 14.87 -1.43
N VAL A 137 9.71 15.96 -0.80
CA VAL A 137 10.41 16.60 0.32
C VAL A 137 10.31 15.71 1.56
N LEU A 138 9.12 15.20 1.84
CA LEU A 138 8.91 14.25 2.92
C LEU A 138 9.67 12.95 2.67
N ALA A 139 9.65 12.43 1.43
CA ALA A 139 10.37 11.21 1.06
C ALA A 139 11.86 11.30 1.42
N ARG A 140 12.50 12.42 1.10
CA ARG A 140 13.91 12.66 1.45
C ARG A 140 14.13 12.69 2.97
N ARG A 141 13.27 13.38 3.72
CA ARG A 141 13.35 13.41 5.19
C ARG A 141 13.22 12.02 5.81
N LEU A 142 12.34 11.20 5.25
CA LEU A 142 12.15 9.83 5.70
C LEU A 142 13.36 8.94 5.40
N GLU A 143 14.00 9.12 4.26
CA GLU A 143 15.28 8.46 3.92
C GLU A 143 16.36 8.85 4.91
N GLU A 144 16.51 10.15 5.20
CA GLU A 144 17.46 10.67 6.20
C GLU A 144 17.15 10.16 7.62
N ALA A 145 15.88 9.91 7.94
CA ALA A 145 15.43 9.31 9.20
C ALA A 145 15.65 7.79 9.29
N GLY A 146 16.08 7.14 8.20
CA GLY A 146 16.39 5.71 8.16
C GLY A 146 15.34 4.81 7.52
N ALA A 147 14.37 5.36 6.77
CA ALA A 147 13.48 4.54 5.97
C ALA A 147 14.26 3.76 4.89
N ALA A 148 13.97 2.46 4.75
CA ALA A 148 14.63 1.61 3.78
C ALA A 148 14.13 1.86 2.33
N ALA A 149 12.90 2.30 2.19
CA ALA A 149 12.28 2.78 0.97
C ALA A 149 11.00 3.56 1.35
N VAL A 150 10.44 4.36 0.45
CA VAL A 150 9.15 5.02 0.66
C VAL A 150 8.10 4.46 -0.28
N MET A 151 6.85 4.41 0.19
CA MET A 151 5.70 3.87 -0.56
C MET A 151 4.71 5.02 -0.83
N PRO A 152 4.88 5.77 -1.93
CA PRO A 152 3.98 6.88 -2.23
C PRO A 152 2.62 6.37 -2.67
N LEU A 153 1.57 7.03 -2.18
CA LEU A 153 0.20 6.80 -2.58
C LEU A 153 -0.01 7.15 -4.06
N GLY A 154 -0.40 6.18 -4.88
CA GLY A 154 -0.70 6.40 -6.30
C GLY A 154 -2.04 7.11 -6.53
N ALA A 155 -3.04 6.80 -5.68
CA ALA A 155 -4.36 7.44 -5.67
C ALA A 155 -5.07 7.21 -4.33
N PRO A 156 -5.95 8.12 -3.87
CA PRO A 156 -6.75 7.91 -2.66
C PRO A 156 -7.58 6.63 -2.73
N ARG A 157 -7.51 5.79 -1.70
CA ARG A 157 -8.20 4.50 -1.66
C ARG A 157 -9.71 4.67 -1.81
N GLY A 158 -10.28 4.08 -2.86
CA GLY A 158 -11.72 3.87 -3.02
C GLY A 158 -12.59 5.13 -3.08
N ARG A 159 -11.99 6.31 -3.11
CA ARG A 159 -12.71 7.58 -3.23
C ARG A 159 -12.26 8.34 -4.47
N VAL A 160 -13.19 8.53 -5.38
CA VAL A 160 -13.06 9.59 -6.36
C VAL A 160 -12.98 10.89 -5.56
N TRP A 161 -11.87 11.61 -5.68
CA TRP A 161 -11.73 12.95 -5.13
C TRP A 161 -12.88 13.83 -5.68
N ARG A 162 -13.88 14.11 -4.85
CA ARG A 162 -15.03 14.95 -5.28
C ARG A 162 -14.63 16.41 -5.53
N GLY A 163 -13.37 16.75 -5.31
CA GLY A 163 -12.86 18.12 -5.47
C GLY A 163 -12.24 18.44 -6.84
N PHE A 164 -11.97 17.45 -7.70
CA PHE A 164 -11.59 17.74 -9.08
C PHE A 164 -12.82 17.55 -9.98
N PRO A 165 -13.27 18.58 -10.70
CA PRO A 165 -14.28 18.39 -11.72
C PRO A 165 -13.71 17.37 -12.71
N ARG A 166 -14.44 16.28 -12.94
CA ARG A 166 -14.11 15.39 -14.06
C ARG A 166 -14.07 16.29 -15.30
N PRO A 167 -13.02 16.20 -16.15
CA PRO A 167 -13.11 16.84 -17.44
C PRO A 167 -14.42 16.35 -18.06
N SER A 168 -15.32 17.28 -18.37
CA SER A 168 -16.56 16.98 -19.04
C SER A 168 -16.18 16.22 -20.29
N ARG A 169 -16.53 14.94 -20.36
CA ARG A 169 -16.56 14.25 -21.66
C ARG A 169 -17.62 14.98 -22.44
N SER A 170 -17.20 15.85 -23.33
CA SER A 170 -18.09 16.36 -24.36
C SER A 170 -18.72 15.13 -25.02
N PRO A 171 -20.06 15.04 -25.11
CA PRO A 171 -20.66 13.98 -25.87
C PRO A 171 -20.05 14.01 -27.27
N PRO A 172 -19.79 12.85 -27.91
CA PRO A 172 -19.32 12.84 -29.29
C PRO A 172 -20.25 13.72 -30.09
N GLY A 173 -19.67 14.73 -30.77
CA GLY A 173 -20.43 15.70 -31.52
C GLY A 173 -21.42 14.98 -32.43
N ARG A 174 -22.71 15.31 -32.33
CA ARG A 174 -23.67 14.96 -33.36
C ARG A 174 -23.09 15.47 -34.68
N ALA A 175 -22.85 14.56 -35.60
CA ALA A 175 -22.55 14.89 -36.98
C ALA A 175 -23.59 15.93 -37.43
N ALA A 176 -23.12 17.07 -37.90
CA ALA A 176 -24.00 18.09 -38.48
C ALA A 176 -24.81 17.44 -39.57
N ASP A 177 -26.11 17.34 -39.37
CA ASP A 177 -27.08 16.96 -40.40
C ASP A 177 -26.99 18.02 -41.49
N SER A 178 -26.36 17.66 -42.61
CA SER A 178 -26.27 18.49 -43.80
C SER A 178 -27.68 18.72 -44.36
N GLY A 179 -28.27 19.83 -43.94
CA GLY A 179 -29.62 20.26 -44.39
C GLY A 179 -29.72 20.20 -45.91
N ARG A 180 -30.75 19.54 -46.38
CA ARG A 180 -31.22 19.55 -47.78
C ARG A 180 -31.59 20.98 -48.16
N PRO A 181 -31.26 21.45 -49.37
CA PRO A 181 -31.75 22.74 -49.85
C PRO A 181 -33.24 22.67 -50.14
N GLY A 182 -34.03 23.46 -49.45
CA GLY A 182 -35.46 23.65 -49.71
C GLY A 182 -35.68 24.30 -51.07
N GLY A 183 -36.44 23.63 -51.90
CA GLY A 183 -36.85 24.13 -53.19
C GLY A 183 -37.75 25.38 -53.11
N PHE A 184 -37.39 26.38 -53.87
CA PHE A 184 -38.28 27.50 -54.22
C PHE A 184 -39.45 26.95 -55.04
N ARG A 185 -40.67 27.28 -54.63
CA ARG A 185 -41.84 27.34 -55.49
C ARG A 185 -42.39 28.74 -55.53
N ALA A 186 -42.74 29.12 -56.72
CA ALA A 186 -43.26 30.38 -57.19
C ALA A 186 -44.41 31.02 -56.38
#